data_587624ca7637348ebd17089256c7e89e
#
_entry.id   587624ca7637348ebd17089256c7e89e
#
_cell.length_a   1.000
_cell.length_b   1.000
_cell.length_c   1.000
_cell.angle_alpha   90.00
_cell.angle_beta   90.00
_cell.angle_gamma   90.00
#
_symmetry.space_group_name_H-M   'P 1'
#
loop_
_entity.id
_entity.type
_entity.pdbx_description
1 polymer ?
#
loop_
_entity_poly.entity_id
_entity_poly.type
_entity_poly.pdbx_seq_one_letter_code
_entity_poly.pdbx_strand_id
1 'polypeptide(L)'
;MEDGKFTQAAIIIKNGKIVGEQYRGISSAEKTLIIDDAETNWTAENLDLAYATKDTNSLATSWSVAKSYTSILFGIAQGMGYFPNGLETTAATYLSEWAGDERNSITLKEILDMRSGLEPACYNAISSSWQVCTAATIANGGGLTNATNQLIGCINRNLAATGQTHDWYRPGGQTGVSYQSGYFLYQNCDSMVLGEIFYRAVGQDIKTFADTYLFSKLNISADWWRDYSTGGQANGNYLSYCCLDMTARDFAKVALLLVNNGVWQGEQIIPLSYVQAIKNITTTSVVTEQFGGVQSYGLKFWSIYGASNCGPQNDQKCVPDNTVISPVGYDGQYMLMDFTNNLIMIRFSLYSALQQVSNDKKMIVAYPEPSNFIMTLPISVTNPNPVLRFFPVAEYWYTLNN
;
A
#
# COMPACT_ATOMS: atom_id res chain seq x y z
N MET A 1 26.40 -1.96 5.25
CA MET A 1 25.16 -1.49 4.60
C MET A 1 25.33 -1.26 3.08
N GLU A 2 26.19 -2.05 2.45
CA GLU A 2 26.35 -2.00 0.98
C GLU A 2 25.08 -2.49 0.24
N ASP A 3 24.20 -3.24 0.90
CA ASP A 3 22.99 -3.80 0.30
C ASP A 3 21.72 -2.95 0.50
N GLY A 4 21.84 -1.82 1.18
CA GLY A 4 20.72 -0.87 1.38
C GLY A 4 20.50 0.08 0.20
N LYS A 5 20.70 -0.40 -1.04
CA LYS A 5 20.52 0.41 -2.25
C LYS A 5 19.17 1.12 -2.20
N PHE A 6 19.21 2.41 -2.54
CA PHE A 6 18.05 3.30 -2.59
C PHE A 6 17.33 3.55 -1.25
N THR A 7 17.81 3.03 -0.12
CA THR A 7 17.22 3.32 1.19
C THR A 7 17.53 4.75 1.61
N GLN A 8 16.50 5.57 1.86
CA GLN A 8 16.64 6.96 2.27
C GLN A 8 16.32 7.19 3.75
N ALA A 9 15.47 6.34 4.33
CA ALA A 9 15.20 6.32 5.76
C ALA A 9 15.06 4.89 6.26
N ALA A 10 15.65 4.62 7.42
CA ALA A 10 15.50 3.34 8.12
C ALA A 10 15.41 3.58 9.62
N ILE A 11 14.41 2.95 10.27
CA ILE A 11 14.23 3.01 11.73
C ILE A 11 14.02 1.58 12.22
N ILE A 12 14.70 1.21 13.30
CA ILE A 12 14.53 -0.05 14.00
C ILE A 12 14.08 0.24 15.42
N ILE A 13 12.95 -0.37 15.82
CA ILE A 13 12.41 -0.26 17.17
C ILE A 13 12.34 -1.64 17.79
N LYS A 14 12.96 -1.81 18.96
CA LYS A 14 12.91 -3.02 19.77
C LYS A 14 12.33 -2.69 21.14
N ASN A 15 11.29 -3.43 21.55
CA ASN A 15 10.62 -3.23 22.83
C ASN A 15 10.24 -1.76 23.09
N GLY A 16 9.68 -1.10 22.07
CA GLY A 16 9.22 0.28 22.14
C GLY A 16 10.33 1.36 22.12
N LYS A 17 11.59 0.99 21.93
CA LYS A 17 12.72 1.92 21.88
C LYS A 17 13.38 1.92 20.51
N ILE A 18 13.68 3.08 19.95
CA ILE A 18 14.50 3.20 18.75
C ILE A 18 15.90 2.71 19.10
N VAL A 19 16.36 1.66 18.42
CA VAL A 19 17.70 1.06 18.58
C VAL A 19 18.60 1.36 17.38
N GLY A 20 18.03 1.80 16.28
CA GLY A 20 18.75 2.25 15.10
C GLY A 20 17.91 3.20 14.27
N GLU A 21 18.53 4.25 13.74
CA GLU A 21 17.86 5.24 12.90
C GLU A 21 18.89 5.86 11.94
N GLN A 22 18.55 5.92 10.66
CA GLN A 22 19.42 6.51 9.65
C GLN A 22 18.60 7.18 8.55
N TYR A 23 19.11 8.29 8.04
CA TYR A 23 18.56 9.05 6.93
C TYR A 23 19.65 9.44 5.95
N ARG A 24 19.33 9.48 4.66
CA ARG A 24 20.27 9.95 3.63
C ARG A 24 19.52 10.32 2.33
N GLY A 25 20.16 11.08 1.48
CA GLY A 25 19.74 11.26 0.09
C GLY A 25 20.24 10.13 -0.82
N ILE A 26 19.96 10.25 -2.11
CA ILE A 26 20.47 9.36 -3.14
C ILE A 26 21.99 9.50 -3.27
N SER A 27 22.71 8.40 -3.37
CA SER A 27 24.16 8.41 -3.59
C SER A 27 24.52 8.58 -5.07
N SER A 28 25.77 9.00 -5.34
CA SER A 28 26.27 9.14 -6.72
C SER A 28 26.22 7.80 -7.48
N ALA A 29 26.53 6.69 -6.82
CA ALA A 29 26.48 5.36 -7.44
C ALA A 29 25.04 4.96 -7.80
N GLU A 30 24.07 5.27 -6.94
CA GLU A 30 22.65 5.02 -7.20
C GLU A 30 22.13 5.90 -8.35
N LYS A 31 22.55 7.17 -8.43
CA LYS A 31 22.23 8.05 -9.57
C LYS A 31 22.74 7.49 -10.89
N THR A 32 23.98 7.04 -10.91
CA THR A 32 24.57 6.42 -12.10
C THR A 32 23.75 5.22 -12.56
N LEU A 33 23.35 4.33 -11.65
CA LEU A 33 22.54 3.16 -11.98
C LEU A 33 21.18 3.54 -12.61
N ILE A 34 20.58 4.64 -12.17
CA ILE A 34 19.31 5.11 -12.71
C ILE A 34 19.48 5.78 -14.07
N ILE A 35 20.51 6.62 -14.23
CA ILE A 35 20.77 7.36 -15.46
C ILE A 35 21.23 6.44 -16.60
N ASP A 36 22.01 5.41 -16.25
CA ASP A 36 22.51 4.43 -17.22
C ASP A 36 21.42 3.46 -17.71
N ASP A 37 20.26 3.44 -17.06
CA ASP A 37 19.11 2.69 -17.54
C ASP A 37 18.49 3.41 -18.74
N ALA A 38 18.59 2.80 -19.90
CA ALA A 38 18.13 3.38 -21.18
C ALA A 38 16.62 3.66 -21.23
N GLU A 39 15.85 3.12 -20.28
CA GLU A 39 14.40 3.33 -20.21
C GLU A 39 14.01 4.54 -19.37
N THR A 40 14.98 5.27 -18.79
CA THR A 40 14.71 6.43 -17.95
C THR A 40 15.12 7.74 -18.64
N ASN A 41 14.33 8.79 -18.40
CA ASN A 41 14.66 10.16 -18.80
C ASN A 41 15.21 11.00 -17.62
N TRP A 42 15.69 10.35 -16.57
CA TRP A 42 16.19 11.04 -15.39
C TRP A 42 17.60 11.62 -15.65
N THR A 43 17.76 12.85 -15.21
CA THR A 43 19.08 13.51 -15.15
C THR A 43 19.60 13.51 -13.72
N ALA A 44 20.90 13.69 -13.55
CA ALA A 44 21.51 13.81 -12.21
C ALA A 44 20.89 14.95 -11.41
N GLU A 45 20.59 16.08 -12.06
CA GLU A 45 19.95 17.23 -11.44
C GLU A 45 18.52 16.92 -10.95
N ASN A 46 17.73 16.26 -11.80
CA ASN A 46 16.36 15.85 -11.42
C ASN A 46 16.35 14.85 -10.27
N LEU A 47 17.33 13.93 -10.24
CA LEU A 47 17.48 12.97 -9.14
C LEU A 47 17.92 13.67 -7.84
N ASP A 48 18.81 14.65 -7.90
CA ASP A 48 19.21 15.44 -6.75
C ASP A 48 18.06 16.27 -6.20
N LEU A 49 17.21 16.82 -7.07
CA LEU A 49 16.03 17.55 -6.65
C LEU A 49 14.98 16.62 -5.98
N ALA A 50 14.70 15.48 -6.60
CA ALA A 50 13.66 14.56 -6.13
C ALA A 50 14.10 13.79 -4.87
N TYR A 51 15.36 13.39 -4.78
CA TYR A 51 15.88 12.49 -3.75
C TYR A 51 17.01 13.10 -2.94
N ALA A 52 16.88 14.39 -2.63
CA ALA A 52 17.82 15.14 -1.80
C ALA A 52 18.05 14.51 -0.43
N THR A 53 19.00 15.05 0.31
CA THR A 53 19.28 14.63 1.70
C THR A 53 18.02 14.62 2.55
N LYS A 54 17.83 13.53 3.30
CA LYS A 54 16.72 13.33 4.22
C LYS A 54 17.19 13.40 5.66
N ASP A 55 16.29 13.80 6.54
CA ASP A 55 16.45 13.86 7.99
C ASP A 55 15.17 13.38 8.71
N THR A 56 15.15 13.53 10.02
CA THR A 56 14.01 13.11 10.87
C THR A 56 12.71 13.86 10.59
N ASN A 57 12.78 15.03 9.95
CA ASN A 57 11.64 15.89 9.63
C ASN A 57 11.19 15.74 8.18
N SER A 58 11.98 15.03 7.37
CA SER A 58 11.66 14.81 5.97
C SER A 58 10.42 13.94 5.84
N LEU A 59 9.47 14.40 5.03
CA LEU A 59 8.25 13.63 4.75
C LEU A 59 8.56 12.51 3.76
N ALA A 60 7.99 11.36 4.01
CA ALA A 60 8.01 10.20 3.14
C ALA A 60 6.61 9.96 2.56
N THR A 61 6.56 9.69 1.27
CA THR A 61 5.32 9.27 0.61
C THR A 61 5.12 7.77 0.79
N SER A 62 4.00 7.41 1.35
CA SER A 62 3.68 6.03 1.74
C SER A 62 3.47 5.06 0.59
N TRP A 63 3.11 5.55 -0.61
CA TRP A 63 2.54 4.73 -1.65
C TRP A 63 1.43 3.82 -1.09
N SER A 64 1.41 2.57 -1.48
CA SER A 64 0.37 1.62 -1.07
C SER A 64 0.32 1.28 0.42
N VAL A 65 1.29 1.71 1.24
CA VAL A 65 1.17 1.64 2.71
C VAL A 65 -0.11 2.35 3.18
N ALA A 66 -0.57 3.39 2.48
CA ALA A 66 -1.84 4.07 2.76
C ALA A 66 -3.07 3.13 2.78
N LYS A 67 -3.05 2.04 2.02
CA LYS A 67 -4.14 1.04 2.05
C LYS A 67 -4.34 0.44 3.44
N SER A 68 -3.24 0.19 4.15
CA SER A 68 -3.29 -0.32 5.52
C SER A 68 -3.80 0.73 6.51
N TYR A 69 -3.50 2.00 6.28
CA TYR A 69 -4.09 3.10 7.06
C TYR A 69 -5.61 3.17 6.84
N THR A 70 -6.08 3.06 5.61
CA THR A 70 -7.52 2.96 5.31
C THR A 70 -8.15 1.81 6.12
N SER A 71 -7.52 0.64 6.15
CA SER A 71 -7.99 -0.49 6.95
C SER A 71 -8.03 -0.18 8.46
N ILE A 72 -6.98 0.43 9.00
CA ILE A 72 -6.93 0.85 10.41
C ILE A 72 -8.13 1.75 10.75
N LEU A 73 -8.46 2.70 9.88
CA LEU A 73 -9.60 3.59 10.09
C LEU A 73 -10.93 2.84 10.11
N PHE A 74 -11.08 1.81 9.26
CA PHE A 74 -12.24 0.89 9.34
C PHE A 74 -12.31 0.20 10.71
N GLY A 75 -11.19 -0.26 11.23
CA GLY A 75 -11.12 -0.87 12.58
C GLY A 75 -11.55 0.11 13.67
N ILE A 76 -11.06 1.34 13.64
CA ILE A 76 -11.43 2.39 14.60
C ILE A 76 -12.93 2.70 14.48
N ALA A 77 -13.42 2.95 13.27
CA ALA A 77 -14.82 3.28 13.02
C ALA A 77 -15.78 2.13 13.41
N GLN A 78 -15.37 0.87 13.19
CA GLN A 78 -16.11 -0.30 13.67
C GLN A 78 -16.20 -0.32 15.18
N GLY A 79 -15.10 -0.03 15.88
CA GLY A 79 -15.08 0.08 17.35
C GLY A 79 -15.99 1.19 17.88
N MET A 80 -16.23 2.22 17.08
CA MET A 80 -17.16 3.32 17.38
C MET A 80 -18.62 3.02 16.98
N GLY A 81 -18.90 1.85 16.38
CA GLY A 81 -20.25 1.42 16.02
C GLY A 81 -20.74 1.86 14.63
N TYR A 82 -19.89 2.48 13.79
CA TYR A 82 -20.29 2.87 12.42
C TYR A 82 -20.56 1.69 11.49
N PHE A 83 -20.01 0.53 11.79
CA PHE A 83 -20.24 -0.72 11.06
C PHE A 83 -20.83 -1.77 11.99
N PRO A 84 -22.13 -1.64 12.34
CA PRO A 84 -22.74 -2.44 13.41
C PRO A 84 -22.80 -3.95 13.10
N ASN A 85 -22.86 -4.32 11.83
CA ASN A 85 -22.82 -5.72 11.39
C ASN A 85 -21.38 -6.20 11.04
N GLY A 86 -20.37 -5.41 11.38
CA GLY A 86 -18.98 -5.73 11.14
C GLY A 86 -18.60 -5.73 9.65
N LEU A 87 -17.50 -6.40 9.34
CA LEU A 87 -16.92 -6.43 8.00
C LEU A 87 -17.67 -7.37 7.03
N GLU A 88 -18.56 -8.20 7.53
CA GLU A 88 -19.44 -9.04 6.70
C GLU A 88 -20.64 -8.25 6.11
N THR A 89 -20.78 -6.97 6.47
CA THR A 89 -21.73 -6.07 5.83
C THR A 89 -21.44 -5.95 4.35
N THR A 90 -22.48 -6.02 3.51
CA THR A 90 -22.30 -5.84 2.07
C THR A 90 -22.03 -4.37 1.73
N ALA A 91 -21.16 -4.16 0.77
CA ALA A 91 -20.81 -2.81 0.30
C ALA A 91 -22.02 -2.07 -0.28
N ALA A 92 -22.97 -2.80 -0.87
CA ALA A 92 -24.22 -2.25 -1.40
C ALA A 92 -25.07 -1.53 -0.34
N THR A 93 -24.87 -1.83 0.95
CA THR A 93 -25.49 -1.08 2.06
C THR A 93 -25.13 0.42 2.00
N TYR A 94 -23.93 0.73 1.52
CA TYR A 94 -23.40 2.09 1.42
C TYR A 94 -23.32 2.58 -0.03
N LEU A 95 -23.14 1.66 -0.98
CA LEU A 95 -23.06 1.93 -2.41
C LEU A 95 -24.33 1.47 -3.10
N SER A 96 -25.34 2.32 -3.11
CA SER A 96 -26.65 2.01 -3.74
C SER A 96 -26.50 1.68 -5.23
N GLU A 97 -25.42 2.11 -5.87
CA GLU A 97 -25.06 1.78 -7.26
C GLU A 97 -24.84 0.28 -7.48
N TRP A 98 -24.53 -0.47 -6.41
CA TRP A 98 -24.29 -1.91 -6.48
C TRP A 98 -25.51 -2.76 -6.06
N ALA A 99 -26.57 -2.14 -5.57
CA ALA A 99 -27.72 -2.87 -5.03
C ALA A 99 -28.52 -3.64 -6.09
N GLY A 100 -28.45 -3.23 -7.35
CA GLY A 100 -29.25 -3.78 -8.44
C GLY A 100 -28.56 -4.85 -9.29
N ASP A 101 -27.32 -5.23 -8.99
CA ASP A 101 -26.56 -6.18 -9.80
C ASP A 101 -25.75 -7.16 -8.93
N GLU A 102 -24.90 -7.97 -9.55
CA GLU A 102 -24.13 -9.03 -8.89
C GLU A 102 -23.18 -8.52 -7.80
N ARG A 103 -22.83 -7.24 -7.82
CA ARG A 103 -21.95 -6.61 -6.81
C ARG A 103 -22.65 -6.42 -5.46
N ASN A 104 -23.96 -6.65 -5.39
CA ASN A 104 -24.75 -6.49 -4.16
C ASN A 104 -24.32 -7.41 -3.02
N SER A 105 -23.65 -8.51 -3.35
CA SER A 105 -23.17 -9.51 -2.38
C SER A 105 -21.74 -9.24 -1.86
N ILE A 106 -20.99 -8.33 -2.48
CA ILE A 106 -19.61 -8.04 -2.08
C ILE A 106 -19.58 -7.47 -0.66
N THR A 107 -18.85 -8.12 0.24
CA THR A 107 -18.69 -7.69 1.63
C THR A 107 -17.56 -6.68 1.79
N LEU A 108 -17.59 -5.89 2.87
CA LEU A 108 -16.47 -5.02 3.25
C LEU A 108 -15.19 -5.82 3.46
N LYS A 109 -15.32 -7.03 4.00
CA LYS A 109 -14.19 -7.92 4.22
C LYS A 109 -13.53 -8.33 2.90
N GLU A 110 -14.32 -8.74 1.92
CA GLU A 110 -13.79 -9.10 0.59
C GLU A 110 -13.04 -7.93 -0.06
N ILE A 111 -13.56 -6.71 0.05
CA ILE A 111 -12.88 -5.52 -0.46
C ILE A 111 -11.59 -5.24 0.32
N LEU A 112 -11.60 -5.34 1.66
CA LEU A 112 -10.42 -5.19 2.50
C LEU A 112 -9.36 -6.26 2.21
N ASP A 113 -9.77 -7.46 1.83
CA ASP A 113 -8.91 -8.59 1.51
C ASP A 113 -8.46 -8.61 0.03
N MET A 114 -8.81 -7.61 -0.79
CA MET A 114 -8.55 -7.59 -2.24
C MET A 114 -9.20 -8.77 -2.98
N ARG A 115 -10.44 -9.08 -2.64
CA ARG A 115 -11.20 -10.24 -3.17
C ARG A 115 -12.57 -9.85 -3.69
N SER A 116 -12.76 -8.58 -4.03
CA SER A 116 -14.05 -8.07 -4.54
C SER A 116 -14.49 -8.70 -5.85
N GLY A 117 -13.55 -9.16 -6.66
CA GLY A 117 -13.82 -9.64 -8.01
C GLY A 117 -14.08 -8.53 -9.03
N LEU A 118 -13.93 -7.27 -8.65
CA LEU A 118 -14.07 -6.14 -9.57
C LEU A 118 -12.97 -6.12 -10.62
N GLU A 119 -13.31 -5.75 -11.84
CA GLU A 119 -12.33 -5.48 -12.88
C GLU A 119 -11.49 -4.26 -12.51
N PRO A 120 -10.15 -4.29 -12.70
CA PRO A 120 -9.32 -3.12 -12.47
C PRO A 120 -9.61 -2.02 -13.49
N ALA A 121 -9.62 -0.77 -13.03
CA ALA A 121 -9.96 0.40 -13.82
C ALA A 121 -8.70 1.11 -14.35
N CYS A 122 -8.62 1.26 -15.66
CA CYS A 122 -7.68 2.14 -16.33
C CYS A 122 -8.43 3.20 -17.13
N TYR A 123 -8.01 4.45 -16.98
CA TYR A 123 -8.50 5.56 -17.79
C TYR A 123 -7.48 5.91 -18.87
N ASN A 124 -7.92 5.92 -20.10
CA ASN A 124 -7.10 6.39 -21.20
C ASN A 124 -7.43 7.86 -21.46
N ALA A 125 -6.48 8.76 -21.16
CA ALA A 125 -6.68 10.20 -21.30
C ALA A 125 -6.82 10.65 -22.76
N ILE A 126 -6.24 9.90 -23.72
CA ILE A 126 -6.31 10.22 -25.14
C ILE A 126 -7.71 9.95 -25.69
N SER A 127 -8.28 8.77 -25.38
CA SER A 127 -9.63 8.40 -25.80
C SER A 127 -10.72 8.86 -24.84
N SER A 128 -10.34 9.44 -23.69
CA SER A 128 -11.25 9.87 -22.60
C SER A 128 -12.21 8.75 -22.18
N SER A 129 -11.72 7.53 -22.08
CA SER A 129 -12.55 6.35 -21.80
C SER A 129 -11.97 5.46 -20.70
N TRP A 130 -12.89 4.83 -19.96
CA TRP A 130 -12.55 3.80 -18.99
C TRP A 130 -12.41 2.44 -19.69
N GLN A 131 -11.36 1.70 -19.31
CA GLN A 131 -11.01 0.41 -19.86
C GLN A 131 -10.62 -0.54 -18.72
N VAL A 132 -10.69 -1.85 -18.96
CA VAL A 132 -10.08 -2.83 -18.07
C VAL A 132 -8.57 -2.69 -18.16
N CYS A 133 -7.89 -2.65 -17.01
CA CYS A 133 -6.43 -2.61 -16.98
C CYS A 133 -5.86 -3.93 -17.49
N THR A 134 -5.15 -3.87 -18.61
CA THR A 134 -4.34 -4.95 -19.14
C THR A 134 -2.94 -4.41 -19.42
N ALA A 135 -1.97 -5.28 -19.65
CA ALA A 135 -0.64 -4.86 -20.07
C ALA A 135 -0.72 -3.96 -21.33
N ALA A 136 -1.61 -4.29 -22.26
CA ALA A 136 -1.81 -3.50 -23.49
C ALA A 136 -2.42 -2.12 -23.21
N THR A 137 -3.43 -2.02 -22.32
CA THR A 137 -4.02 -0.71 -21.98
C THR A 137 -3.03 0.18 -21.25
N ILE A 138 -2.19 -0.39 -20.39
CA ILE A 138 -1.14 0.36 -19.70
C ILE A 138 -0.05 0.81 -20.66
N ALA A 139 0.44 -0.08 -21.52
CA ALA A 139 1.41 0.25 -22.57
C ALA A 139 0.93 1.36 -23.52
N ASN A 140 -0.39 1.48 -23.70
CA ASN A 140 -1.04 2.54 -24.48
C ASN A 140 -1.43 3.77 -23.65
N GLY A 141 -0.80 3.98 -22.49
CA GLY A 141 -0.99 5.14 -21.65
C GLY A 141 -2.27 5.11 -20.79
N GLY A 142 -2.87 3.95 -20.57
CA GLY A 142 -4.00 3.80 -19.65
C GLY A 142 -3.55 3.65 -18.21
N GLY A 143 -4.22 4.32 -17.27
CA GLY A 143 -3.95 4.18 -15.84
C GLY A 143 -5.04 4.82 -14.99
N LEU A 144 -5.28 4.32 -13.79
CA LEU A 144 -6.27 4.90 -12.88
C LEU A 144 -5.96 6.38 -12.58
N THR A 145 -4.67 6.69 -12.42
CA THR A 145 -4.18 8.03 -12.10
C THR A 145 -4.35 9.06 -13.20
N ASN A 146 -4.66 8.61 -14.42
CA ASN A 146 -4.93 9.52 -15.54
C ASN A 146 -6.33 10.15 -15.47
N ALA A 147 -7.22 9.64 -14.64
CA ALA A 147 -8.55 10.18 -14.48
C ALA A 147 -8.57 11.33 -13.47
N THR A 148 -9.30 12.40 -13.79
CA THR A 148 -9.57 13.48 -12.85
C THR A 148 -10.44 13.03 -11.69
N ASN A 149 -11.39 12.13 -11.92
CA ASN A 149 -12.20 11.48 -10.90
C ASN A 149 -11.96 9.98 -10.93
N GLN A 150 -11.06 9.51 -10.07
CA GLN A 150 -10.68 8.10 -10.02
C GLN A 150 -11.75 7.23 -9.37
N LEU A 151 -12.50 7.80 -8.42
CA LEU A 151 -13.54 7.10 -7.68
C LEU A 151 -14.66 6.59 -8.60
N ILE A 152 -15.13 7.42 -9.51
CA ILE A 152 -16.24 7.04 -10.39
C ILE A 152 -15.88 5.87 -11.30
N GLY A 153 -14.61 5.80 -11.73
CA GLY A 153 -14.10 4.67 -12.49
C GLY A 153 -14.12 3.38 -11.71
N CYS A 154 -13.83 3.44 -10.41
CA CYS A 154 -13.83 2.29 -9.53
C CYS A 154 -15.24 1.84 -9.14
N ILE A 155 -16.14 2.78 -8.82
CA ILE A 155 -17.54 2.45 -8.48
C ILE A 155 -18.26 1.80 -9.67
N ASN A 156 -17.96 2.25 -10.89
CA ASN A 156 -18.62 1.77 -12.11
C ASN A 156 -17.95 0.51 -12.71
N ARG A 157 -16.99 -0.10 -12.04
CA ARG A 157 -16.43 -1.38 -12.51
C ARG A 157 -17.43 -2.50 -12.35
N ASN A 158 -17.47 -3.34 -13.34
CA ASN A 158 -18.24 -4.59 -13.30
C ASN A 158 -17.46 -5.66 -12.51
N LEU A 159 -18.16 -6.72 -12.11
CA LEU A 159 -17.49 -7.97 -11.79
C LEU A 159 -16.84 -8.53 -13.04
N ALA A 160 -15.67 -9.11 -12.90
CA ALA A 160 -15.03 -9.83 -13.98
C ALA A 160 -15.84 -11.07 -14.34
N ALA A 161 -15.99 -11.36 -15.63
CA ALA A 161 -16.67 -12.56 -16.08
C ALA A 161 -15.96 -13.80 -15.55
N THR A 162 -16.74 -14.79 -15.11
CA THR A 162 -16.23 -16.08 -14.62
C THR A 162 -15.32 -16.72 -15.67
N GLY A 163 -14.09 -17.05 -15.26
CA GLY A 163 -13.10 -17.63 -16.16
C GLY A 163 -12.32 -16.62 -17.01
N GLN A 164 -12.57 -15.32 -16.86
CA GLN A 164 -11.75 -14.30 -17.49
C GLN A 164 -10.35 -14.34 -16.90
N THR A 165 -9.36 -14.52 -17.76
CA THR A 165 -7.95 -14.46 -17.38
C THR A 165 -7.41 -13.06 -17.60
N HIS A 166 -6.58 -12.58 -16.70
CA HIS A 166 -5.96 -11.28 -16.79
C HIS A 166 -4.46 -11.38 -16.99
N ASP A 167 -3.98 -10.62 -17.97
CA ASP A 167 -2.58 -10.24 -18.07
C ASP A 167 -2.35 -9.04 -17.16
N TRP A 168 -2.30 -9.31 -15.85
CA TRP A 168 -1.96 -8.25 -14.93
C TRP A 168 -0.51 -7.87 -15.11
N TYR A 169 -0.29 -6.56 -15.20
CA TYR A 169 0.99 -5.95 -15.44
C TYR A 169 2.09 -6.49 -14.52
N ARG A 170 3.04 -7.17 -15.11
CA ARG A 170 4.40 -7.37 -14.62
C ARG A 170 5.36 -7.41 -15.80
N PRO A 171 6.54 -6.78 -15.68
CA PRO A 171 7.66 -7.15 -16.53
C PRO A 171 7.96 -8.64 -16.28
N GLY A 172 7.80 -9.47 -17.28
CA GLY A 172 7.97 -10.92 -17.17
C GLY A 172 6.67 -11.73 -17.12
N GLY A 173 5.53 -11.09 -17.35
CA GLY A 173 4.21 -11.65 -17.67
C GLY A 173 3.85 -13.00 -17.05
N GLN A 174 3.10 -13.01 -15.95
CA GLN A 174 2.27 -14.18 -15.66
C GLN A 174 0.91 -13.97 -16.32
N THR A 175 0.66 -14.73 -17.36
CA THR A 175 -0.65 -14.85 -17.98
C THR A 175 -1.49 -15.84 -17.18
N GLY A 176 -2.77 -15.55 -17.00
CA GLY A 176 -3.72 -16.55 -16.55
C GLY A 176 -4.25 -16.42 -15.12
N VAL A 177 -4.21 -15.23 -14.50
CA VAL A 177 -4.91 -15.05 -13.22
C VAL A 177 -6.41 -14.93 -13.49
N SER A 178 -7.19 -15.84 -12.90
CA SER A 178 -8.64 -15.84 -13.02
C SER A 178 -9.27 -14.79 -12.11
N TYR A 179 -10.17 -13.98 -12.65
CA TYR A 179 -11.01 -13.08 -11.85
C TYR A 179 -12.29 -13.78 -11.45
N GLN A 180 -12.56 -13.76 -10.17
CA GLN A 180 -13.86 -14.11 -9.61
C GLN A 180 -13.99 -13.45 -8.25
N SER A 181 -15.21 -13.15 -7.79
CA SER A 181 -15.46 -12.84 -6.40
C SER A 181 -14.82 -13.92 -5.51
N GLY A 182 -14.11 -13.47 -4.47
CA GLY A 182 -13.36 -14.35 -3.58
C GLY A 182 -11.93 -14.70 -4.01
N TYR A 183 -11.53 -14.40 -5.26
CA TYR A 183 -10.13 -14.54 -5.68
C TYR A 183 -9.34 -13.29 -5.36
N PHE A 184 -8.11 -13.47 -4.94
CA PHE A 184 -7.24 -12.34 -4.64
C PHE A 184 -6.78 -11.64 -5.93
N LEU A 185 -7.02 -10.32 -5.97
CA LEU A 185 -6.44 -9.44 -6.96
C LEU A 185 -6.00 -8.13 -6.31
N TYR A 186 -4.70 -7.89 -6.24
CA TYR A 186 -4.21 -6.63 -5.72
C TYR A 186 -4.49 -5.48 -6.68
N GLN A 187 -5.37 -4.55 -6.29
CA GLN A 187 -5.77 -3.43 -7.13
C GLN A 187 -6.06 -2.16 -6.32
N ASN A 188 -6.03 -1.01 -6.98
CA ASN A 188 -6.26 0.27 -6.33
C ASN A 188 -7.76 0.56 -6.12
N CYS A 189 -8.61 0.06 -7.03
CA CYS A 189 -10.05 0.32 -6.98
C CYS A 189 -10.70 -0.19 -5.69
N ASP A 190 -10.33 -1.37 -5.19
CA ASP A 190 -10.86 -1.87 -3.91
C ASP A 190 -10.63 -0.89 -2.77
N SER A 191 -9.46 -0.26 -2.72
CA SER A 191 -9.20 0.72 -1.68
C SER A 191 -9.89 2.06 -1.96
N MET A 192 -9.97 2.48 -3.22
CA MET A 192 -10.67 3.72 -3.59
C MET A 192 -12.15 3.66 -3.22
N VAL A 193 -12.79 2.53 -3.48
CA VAL A 193 -14.18 2.24 -3.10
C VAL A 193 -14.36 2.24 -1.58
N LEU A 194 -13.40 1.69 -0.82
CA LEU A 194 -13.45 1.76 0.66
C LEU A 194 -13.48 3.19 1.17
N GLY A 195 -12.73 4.10 0.56
CA GLY A 195 -12.77 5.52 0.93
C GLY A 195 -14.16 6.13 0.81
N GLU A 196 -14.90 5.78 -0.23
CA GLU A 196 -16.28 6.24 -0.43
C GLU A 196 -17.26 5.56 0.52
N ILE A 197 -17.15 4.24 0.71
CA ILE A 197 -17.95 3.52 1.70
C ILE A 197 -17.76 4.14 3.08
N PHE A 198 -16.52 4.45 3.44
CA PHE A 198 -16.19 5.09 4.69
C PHE A 198 -16.89 6.46 4.83
N TYR A 199 -16.79 7.29 3.79
CA TYR A 199 -17.43 8.59 3.75
C TYR A 199 -18.94 8.49 3.95
N ARG A 200 -19.61 7.57 3.26
CA ARG A 200 -21.07 7.38 3.36
C ARG A 200 -21.51 6.78 4.70
N ALA A 201 -20.70 5.90 5.28
CA ALA A 201 -21.01 5.27 6.57
C ALA A 201 -20.78 6.20 7.76
N VAL A 202 -19.70 6.99 7.73
CA VAL A 202 -19.24 7.81 8.86
C VAL A 202 -19.71 9.26 8.76
N GLY A 203 -20.00 9.76 7.54
CA GLY A 203 -20.41 11.13 7.30
C GLY A 203 -19.25 12.13 7.22
N GLN A 204 -18.01 11.65 7.20
CA GLN A 204 -16.81 12.46 7.00
C GLN A 204 -15.75 11.69 6.23
N ASP A 205 -14.86 12.41 5.54
CA ASP A 205 -13.79 11.80 4.76
C ASP A 205 -12.72 11.12 5.64
N ILE A 206 -11.96 10.20 5.03
CA ILE A 206 -10.96 9.39 5.72
C ILE A 206 -9.86 10.23 6.38
N LYS A 207 -9.48 11.37 5.79
CA LYS A 207 -8.41 12.23 6.33
C LYS A 207 -8.89 12.99 7.56
N THR A 208 -10.08 13.59 7.51
CA THR A 208 -10.69 14.28 8.65
C THR A 208 -10.89 13.33 9.82
N PHE A 209 -11.36 12.11 9.55
CA PHE A 209 -11.49 11.09 10.58
C PHE A 209 -10.14 10.65 11.14
N ALA A 210 -9.16 10.42 10.26
CA ALA A 210 -7.81 10.04 10.68
C ALA A 210 -7.17 11.11 11.57
N ASP A 211 -7.33 12.40 11.21
CA ASP A 211 -6.82 13.51 12.02
C ASP A 211 -7.40 13.50 13.43
N THR A 212 -8.69 13.23 13.53
CA THR A 212 -9.40 13.29 14.82
C THR A 212 -9.09 12.06 15.70
N TYR A 213 -9.15 10.86 15.13
CA TYR A 213 -9.19 9.62 15.91
C TYR A 213 -7.90 8.79 15.88
N LEU A 214 -6.94 9.15 15.01
CA LEU A 214 -5.65 8.47 14.92
C LEU A 214 -4.49 9.46 15.05
N PHE A 215 -4.37 10.41 14.13
CA PHE A 215 -3.18 11.25 14.02
C PHE A 215 -2.99 12.19 15.21
N SER A 216 -4.06 12.88 15.64
CA SER A 216 -3.97 13.74 16.84
C SER A 216 -3.58 12.95 18.09
N LYS A 217 -4.07 11.71 18.24
CA LYS A 217 -3.77 10.85 19.39
C LYS A 217 -2.28 10.47 19.47
N LEU A 218 -1.63 10.33 18.33
CA LEU A 218 -0.22 9.97 18.21
C LEU A 218 0.69 11.20 18.03
N ASN A 219 0.14 12.40 18.02
CA ASN A 219 0.85 13.61 17.66
C ASN A 219 1.57 13.44 16.31
N ILE A 220 0.79 13.11 15.28
CA ILE A 220 1.23 12.94 13.89
C ILE A 220 0.68 14.09 13.07
N SER A 221 1.52 14.65 12.19
CA SER A 221 1.11 15.52 11.09
C SER A 221 1.23 14.74 9.79
N ALA A 222 0.13 14.58 9.09
CA ALA A 222 0.06 13.82 7.86
C ALA A 222 -0.77 14.53 6.80
N ASP A 223 -0.36 14.35 5.55
CA ASP A 223 -1.11 14.83 4.40
C ASP A 223 -1.50 13.64 3.53
N TRP A 224 -2.75 13.60 3.12
CA TRP A 224 -3.27 12.55 2.25
C TRP A 224 -3.57 13.13 0.87
N TRP A 225 -3.06 12.50 -0.17
CA TRP A 225 -3.27 12.99 -1.53
C TRP A 225 -4.70 12.77 -2.00
N ARG A 226 -5.11 13.58 -2.97
CA ARG A 226 -6.46 13.55 -3.57
C ARG A 226 -6.36 13.49 -5.08
N ASP A 227 -7.43 13.02 -5.72
CA ASP A 227 -7.61 13.19 -7.15
C ASP A 227 -8.04 14.63 -7.50
N TYR A 228 -8.26 14.89 -8.78
CA TYR A 228 -8.64 16.22 -9.27
C TYR A 228 -10.14 16.41 -9.42
N SER A 229 -10.96 15.53 -8.86
CA SER A 229 -12.41 15.66 -8.99
C SER A 229 -12.91 16.97 -8.34
N THR A 230 -13.89 17.58 -8.99
CA THR A 230 -14.56 18.79 -8.51
C THR A 230 -15.94 18.50 -7.90
N GLY A 231 -16.37 17.24 -7.97
CA GLY A 231 -17.64 16.76 -7.41
C GLY A 231 -17.41 15.67 -6.35
N GLY A 232 -18.40 15.41 -5.54
CA GLY A 232 -18.32 14.44 -4.45
C GLY A 232 -17.72 15.04 -3.18
N GLN A 233 -16.66 14.45 -2.66
CA GLN A 233 -15.93 15.01 -1.52
C GLN A 233 -15.34 16.38 -1.91
N ALA A 234 -15.47 17.34 -1.04
CA ALA A 234 -15.03 18.73 -1.34
C ALA A 234 -13.54 18.74 -1.72
N ASN A 235 -13.24 19.31 -2.89
CA ASN A 235 -11.89 19.45 -3.43
C ASN A 235 -11.16 18.14 -3.81
N GLY A 236 -11.87 17.11 -4.23
CA GLY A 236 -11.33 15.84 -4.71
C GLY A 236 -11.43 14.70 -3.71
N ASN A 237 -11.44 13.48 -4.23
CA ASN A 237 -11.52 12.28 -3.41
C ASN A 237 -10.14 11.93 -2.86
N TYR A 238 -10.04 11.63 -1.57
CA TYR A 238 -8.79 11.13 -1.01
C TYR A 238 -8.41 9.79 -1.61
N LEU A 239 -7.11 9.64 -1.94
CA LEU A 239 -6.57 8.42 -2.51
C LEU A 239 -6.38 7.37 -1.41
N SER A 240 -7.47 6.68 -1.04
CA SER A 240 -7.46 5.67 0.01
C SER A 240 -6.58 4.45 -0.30
N TYR A 241 -6.01 4.40 -1.50
CA TYR A 241 -5.06 3.38 -1.93
C TYR A 241 -3.59 3.83 -1.91
N CYS A 242 -3.32 5.13 -1.77
CA CYS A 242 -1.99 5.70 -2.01
C CYS A 242 -1.72 6.96 -1.21
N CYS A 243 -0.45 7.23 -1.04
CA CYS A 243 0.12 8.56 -0.99
C CYS A 243 -0.31 9.38 0.24
N LEU A 244 -0.04 8.80 1.40
CA LEU A 244 -0.06 9.47 2.69
C LEU A 244 1.36 9.93 3.02
N ASP A 245 1.54 11.22 3.24
CA ASP A 245 2.83 11.85 3.51
C ASP A 245 2.96 12.15 4.99
N MET A 246 4.01 11.60 5.61
CA MET A 246 4.39 11.90 6.98
C MET A 246 5.87 11.57 7.21
N THR A 247 6.42 11.92 8.37
CA THR A 247 7.80 11.55 8.69
C THR A 247 7.94 10.04 8.91
N ALA A 248 9.14 9.50 8.71
CA ALA A 248 9.41 8.08 8.98
C ALA A 248 9.12 7.72 10.45
N ARG A 249 9.36 8.65 11.38
CA ARG A 249 9.02 8.46 12.80
C ARG A 249 7.51 8.40 13.04
N ASP A 250 6.71 9.13 12.26
CA ASP A 250 5.25 9.07 12.39
C ASP A 250 4.69 7.75 11.88
N PHE A 251 5.25 7.20 10.80
CA PHE A 251 4.96 5.83 10.39
C PHE A 251 5.32 4.83 11.49
N ALA A 252 6.46 5.02 12.15
CA ALA A 252 6.89 4.16 13.25
C ALA A 252 5.96 4.20 14.46
N LYS A 253 5.34 5.35 14.77
CA LYS A 253 4.33 5.45 15.85
C LYS A 253 3.11 4.58 15.56
N VAL A 254 2.62 4.54 14.31
CA VAL A 254 1.48 3.70 13.94
C VAL A 254 1.85 2.21 13.97
N ALA A 255 3.04 1.85 13.52
CA ALA A 255 3.53 0.47 13.68
C ALA A 255 3.62 0.07 15.16
N LEU A 256 4.12 0.96 16.02
CA LEU A 256 4.21 0.73 17.46
C LEU A 256 2.82 0.60 18.10
N LEU A 257 1.86 1.41 17.68
CA LEU A 257 0.46 1.30 18.11
C LEU A 257 -0.10 -0.10 17.83
N LEU A 258 0.12 -0.62 16.62
CA LEU A 258 -0.32 -1.97 16.24
C LEU A 258 0.39 -3.05 17.06
N VAL A 259 1.71 -2.97 17.21
CA VAL A 259 2.49 -3.94 18.01
C VAL A 259 2.05 -3.92 19.47
N ASN A 260 1.66 -2.77 20.00
CA ASN A 260 1.09 -2.60 21.33
C ASN A 260 -0.42 -2.91 21.41
N ASN A 261 -0.94 -3.78 20.54
CA ASN A 261 -2.34 -4.21 20.52
C ASN A 261 -3.37 -3.06 20.38
N GLY A 262 -3.01 -2.00 19.69
CA GLY A 262 -3.86 -0.84 19.46
C GLY A 262 -3.94 0.15 20.63
N VAL A 263 -3.07 -0.01 21.62
CA VAL A 263 -3.00 0.87 22.81
C VAL A 263 -1.89 1.90 22.65
N TRP A 264 -2.19 3.15 22.90
CA TRP A 264 -1.24 4.27 22.92
C TRP A 264 -1.42 5.07 24.22
N GLN A 265 -0.36 5.21 25.01
CA GLN A 265 -0.37 5.93 26.28
C GLN A 265 -1.53 5.55 27.22
N GLY A 266 -1.92 4.26 27.21
CA GLY A 266 -3.01 3.73 28.03
C GLY A 266 -4.40 3.85 27.40
N GLU A 267 -4.56 4.50 26.26
CA GLU A 267 -5.82 4.61 25.53
C GLU A 267 -5.90 3.53 24.41
N GLN A 268 -7.01 2.79 24.35
CA GLN A 268 -7.28 1.86 23.24
C GLN A 268 -7.77 2.67 22.03
N ILE A 269 -6.90 2.85 21.03
CA ILE A 269 -7.22 3.59 19.81
C ILE A 269 -7.78 2.66 18.73
N ILE A 270 -7.09 1.53 18.49
CA ILE A 270 -7.58 0.51 17.55
C ILE A 270 -8.13 -0.66 18.38
N PRO A 271 -9.36 -1.11 18.15
CA PRO A 271 -9.93 -2.24 18.91
C PRO A 271 -9.00 -3.45 18.90
N LEU A 272 -8.81 -4.08 20.05
CA LEU A 272 -7.95 -5.27 20.18
C LEU A 272 -8.35 -6.37 19.21
N SER A 273 -9.65 -6.59 19.02
CA SER A 273 -10.18 -7.59 18.07
C SER A 273 -9.72 -7.33 16.62
N TYR A 274 -9.65 -6.06 16.23
CA TYR A 274 -9.20 -5.70 14.88
C TYR A 274 -7.69 -5.93 14.72
N VAL A 275 -6.89 -5.56 15.73
CA VAL A 275 -5.45 -5.86 15.74
C VAL A 275 -5.19 -7.37 15.70
N GLN A 276 -5.98 -8.15 16.44
CA GLN A 276 -5.90 -9.61 16.39
C GLN A 276 -6.26 -10.16 15.01
N ALA A 277 -7.28 -9.60 14.36
CA ALA A 277 -7.61 -9.97 12.99
C ALA A 277 -6.46 -9.70 12.01
N ILE A 278 -5.78 -8.56 12.13
CA ILE A 278 -4.56 -8.26 11.36
C ILE A 278 -3.46 -9.30 11.62
N LYS A 279 -3.20 -9.65 12.87
CA LYS A 279 -2.20 -10.67 13.24
C LYS A 279 -2.52 -12.05 12.65
N ASN A 280 -3.80 -12.37 12.50
CA ASN A 280 -4.27 -13.69 12.07
C ASN A 280 -4.48 -13.81 10.55
N ILE A 281 -4.12 -12.81 9.75
CA ILE A 281 -4.27 -12.88 8.27
C ILE A 281 -3.52 -14.07 7.67
N THR A 282 -2.47 -14.53 8.31
CA THR A 282 -1.64 -15.67 7.88
C THR A 282 -2.40 -16.99 7.86
N THR A 283 -3.46 -17.11 8.66
CA THR A 283 -4.24 -18.33 8.78
C THR A 283 -5.52 -18.31 7.93
N THR A 284 -5.96 -17.13 7.52
CA THR A 284 -7.28 -16.92 6.92
C THR A 284 -7.27 -16.54 5.45
N SER A 285 -6.12 -16.10 4.92
CA SER A 285 -6.08 -15.48 3.60
C SER A 285 -4.81 -15.84 2.85
N VAL A 286 -4.81 -16.98 2.19
CA VAL A 286 -3.69 -17.39 1.33
C VAL A 286 -3.78 -16.67 0.00
N VAL A 287 -2.72 -15.99 -0.37
CA VAL A 287 -2.55 -15.37 -1.68
C VAL A 287 -1.63 -16.23 -2.50
N THR A 288 -2.12 -16.66 -3.62
CA THR A 288 -1.34 -17.41 -4.57
C THR A 288 -0.86 -16.52 -5.71
N GLU A 289 0.35 -16.72 -6.15
CA GLU A 289 0.86 -16.50 -7.50
C GLU A 289 1.03 -15.09 -8.04
N GLN A 290 0.28 -14.08 -7.61
CA GLN A 290 0.43 -12.74 -8.21
C GLN A 290 1.84 -12.15 -8.03
N PHE A 291 2.60 -12.62 -7.03
CA PHE A 291 3.95 -12.13 -6.72
C PHE A 291 5.03 -13.23 -6.68
N GLY A 292 4.78 -14.36 -7.34
CA GLY A 292 5.78 -15.43 -7.50
C GLY A 292 6.07 -16.25 -6.23
N GLY A 293 5.14 -16.28 -5.28
CA GLY A 293 5.25 -17.08 -4.06
C GLY A 293 3.94 -17.08 -3.29
N VAL A 294 3.80 -18.03 -2.37
CA VAL A 294 2.65 -18.09 -1.48
C VAL A 294 2.83 -17.07 -0.38
N GLN A 295 2.02 -16.03 -0.38
CA GLN A 295 1.95 -15.02 0.67
C GLN A 295 0.53 -14.95 1.19
N SER A 296 0.35 -14.53 2.42
CA SER A 296 -0.97 -14.20 2.94
C SER A 296 -1.22 -12.70 2.86
N TYR A 297 -2.44 -12.34 2.55
CA TYR A 297 -2.90 -10.96 2.51
C TYR A 297 -4.30 -10.88 3.09
N GLY A 298 -4.55 -9.91 3.94
CA GLY A 298 -5.87 -9.63 4.47
C GLY A 298 -5.90 -8.28 5.16
N LEU A 299 -7.06 -7.67 5.23
CA LEU A 299 -7.27 -6.36 5.86
C LEU A 299 -6.26 -5.30 5.37
N LYS A 300 -5.85 -5.35 4.10
CA LYS A 300 -4.83 -4.48 3.48
C LYS A 300 -3.42 -4.61 4.07
N PHE A 301 -3.09 -5.75 4.68
CA PHE A 301 -1.76 -6.08 5.18
C PHE A 301 -1.21 -7.33 4.51
N TRP A 302 0.11 -7.38 4.38
CA TRP A 302 0.86 -8.54 3.89
C TRP A 302 1.45 -9.31 5.05
N SER A 303 1.42 -10.63 4.98
CA SER A 303 2.33 -11.48 5.73
C SER A 303 3.61 -11.64 4.91
N ILE A 304 4.73 -11.20 5.45
CA ILE A 304 5.98 -11.10 4.68
C ILE A 304 6.72 -12.43 4.64
N TYR A 305 6.71 -13.19 5.71
CA TYR A 305 7.38 -14.48 5.80
C TYR A 305 6.61 -15.45 6.69
N GLY A 306 6.34 -16.61 6.15
CA GLY A 306 5.88 -17.78 6.90
C GLY A 306 6.66 -19.00 6.45
N ALA A 307 6.70 -20.04 7.25
CA ALA A 307 7.37 -21.27 6.91
C ALA A 307 6.90 -21.88 5.57
N SER A 308 5.66 -21.63 5.20
CA SER A 308 5.09 -22.03 3.90
C SER A 308 5.59 -21.19 2.72
N ASN A 309 6.20 -20.05 2.96
CA ASN A 309 6.71 -19.13 1.94
C ASN A 309 8.20 -19.28 1.68
N CYS A 310 8.87 -20.10 2.47
CA CYS A 310 10.23 -20.51 2.25
C CYS A 310 10.21 -21.53 1.12
N GLY A 311 10.55 -21.13 -0.09
CA GLY A 311 10.54 -21.98 -1.26
C GLY A 311 11.33 -23.29 -1.07
N PRO A 312 11.27 -24.22 -2.02
CA PRO A 312 11.82 -25.58 -1.90
C PRO A 312 13.32 -25.63 -1.68
N GLN A 313 14.01 -24.52 -1.67
CA GLN A 313 15.47 -24.45 -1.46
C GLN A 313 15.88 -24.37 0.01
N ASN A 314 14.93 -24.48 0.94
CA ASN A 314 15.23 -24.52 2.38
C ASN A 314 16.24 -23.44 2.82
N ASP A 315 16.02 -22.21 2.34
CA ASP A 315 16.89 -21.08 2.63
C ASP A 315 16.74 -20.75 4.12
N GLN A 316 17.79 -20.97 4.90
CA GLN A 316 17.84 -20.78 6.36
C GLN A 316 17.52 -19.32 6.81
N LYS A 317 17.23 -18.45 5.85
CA LYS A 317 16.91 -17.03 6.04
C LYS A 317 15.41 -16.75 6.20
N CYS A 318 14.57 -17.78 6.21
CA CYS A 318 13.14 -17.61 6.43
C CYS A 318 12.83 -17.39 7.91
N VAL A 319 12.04 -16.36 8.21
CA VAL A 319 11.49 -16.20 9.57
C VAL A 319 10.51 -17.34 9.84
N PRO A 320 10.75 -18.17 10.86
CA PRO A 320 10.07 -19.48 11.00
C PRO A 320 8.56 -19.38 11.23
N ASP A 321 8.10 -18.32 11.86
CA ASP A 321 6.71 -18.20 12.29
C ASP A 321 6.04 -17.01 11.61
N ASN A 322 4.99 -17.18 10.89
CA ASN A 322 4.14 -16.20 10.22
C ASN A 322 3.79 -14.90 11.02
N THR A 323 4.74 -14.40 11.80
CA THR A 323 4.53 -13.33 12.77
C THR A 323 4.87 -11.95 12.25
N VAL A 324 5.51 -11.87 11.08
CA VAL A 324 5.89 -10.60 10.47
C VAL A 324 4.80 -10.15 9.50
N ILE A 325 4.14 -9.08 9.87
CA ILE A 325 3.09 -8.43 9.08
C ILE A 325 3.61 -7.07 8.60
N SER A 326 3.28 -6.67 7.39
CA SER A 326 3.70 -5.38 6.86
C SER A 326 2.68 -4.74 5.93
N PRO A 327 2.39 -3.46 6.13
CA PRO A 327 2.06 -2.57 5.03
C PRO A 327 3.22 -2.52 4.04
N VAL A 328 2.91 -2.58 2.76
CA VAL A 328 3.92 -2.55 1.69
C VAL A 328 3.55 -1.48 0.68
N GLY A 329 4.48 -0.59 0.39
CA GLY A 329 4.37 0.42 -0.64
C GLY A 329 5.32 0.16 -1.79
N TYR A 330 5.00 0.77 -2.92
CA TYR A 330 5.81 0.72 -4.12
C TYR A 330 7.23 1.23 -3.82
N ASP A 331 8.22 0.72 -4.54
CA ASP A 331 9.65 1.03 -4.35
C ASP A 331 10.26 0.68 -3.00
N GLY A 332 9.63 -0.20 -2.26
CA GLY A 332 10.22 -0.66 -1.01
C GLY A 332 9.94 0.26 0.17
N GLN A 333 8.76 0.83 0.22
CA GLN A 333 8.22 1.45 1.42
C GLN A 333 7.65 0.36 2.30
N TYR A 334 8.19 0.19 3.51
CA TYR A 334 7.86 -0.94 4.37
C TYR A 334 7.70 -0.55 5.83
N MET A 335 6.69 -1.14 6.47
CA MET A 335 6.49 -1.10 7.91
C MET A 335 6.44 -2.55 8.45
N LEU A 336 7.59 -3.18 8.61
CA LEU A 336 7.69 -4.54 9.12
C LEU A 336 7.40 -4.57 10.62
N MET A 337 6.49 -5.42 11.03
CA MET A 337 6.09 -5.60 12.42
C MET A 337 6.19 -7.08 12.79
N ASP A 338 7.14 -7.41 13.65
CA ASP A 338 7.23 -8.71 14.31
C ASP A 338 6.56 -8.61 15.69
N PHE A 339 5.33 -9.08 15.74
CA PHE A 339 4.54 -9.01 16.95
C PHE A 339 5.05 -9.94 18.07
N THR A 340 5.69 -11.05 17.73
CA THR A 340 6.23 -12.00 18.68
C THR A 340 7.45 -11.44 19.38
N ASN A 341 8.34 -10.85 18.62
CA ASN A 341 9.60 -10.32 19.15
C ASN A 341 9.53 -8.85 19.54
N ASN A 342 8.38 -8.20 19.40
CA ASN A 342 8.21 -6.77 19.67
C ASN A 342 9.27 -5.92 18.94
N LEU A 343 9.39 -6.19 17.63
CA LEU A 343 10.39 -5.59 16.76
C LEU A 343 9.70 -4.95 15.55
N ILE A 344 10.08 -3.71 15.24
CA ILE A 344 9.56 -2.95 14.14
C ILE A 344 10.72 -2.47 13.28
N MET A 345 10.56 -2.55 11.97
CA MET A 345 11.45 -1.92 11.02
C MET A 345 10.66 -1.07 10.04
N ILE A 346 11.00 0.20 9.96
CA ILE A 346 10.50 1.13 8.95
C ILE A 346 11.61 1.33 7.92
N ARG A 347 11.25 1.22 6.67
CA ARG A 347 12.14 1.55 5.55
C ARG A 347 11.40 2.40 4.53
N PHE A 348 12.02 3.50 4.16
CA PHE A 348 11.64 4.27 2.98
C PHE A 348 12.80 4.24 1.98
N SER A 349 12.49 3.77 0.80
CA SER A 349 13.36 3.81 -0.37
C SER A 349 13.10 5.10 -1.15
N LEU A 350 13.50 5.23 -2.37
CA LEU A 350 13.34 6.44 -3.15
C LEU A 350 11.90 7.01 -3.02
N TYR A 351 11.68 7.86 -2.05
CA TYR A 351 10.45 8.60 -1.90
C TYR A 351 10.68 10.03 -2.37
N SER A 352 9.85 10.46 -3.30
CA SER A 352 10.05 11.75 -3.93
C SER A 352 9.61 12.90 -3.02
N ALA A 353 10.25 14.05 -3.21
CA ALA A 353 9.81 15.30 -2.63
C ALA A 353 8.61 15.91 -3.41
N LEU A 354 7.73 15.08 -3.97
CA LEU A 354 6.64 15.54 -4.84
C LEU A 354 5.72 16.55 -4.16
N GLN A 355 5.49 16.41 -2.88
CA GLN A 355 4.75 17.37 -2.11
C GLN A 355 5.41 18.75 -2.02
N GLN A 356 6.71 18.85 -2.27
CA GLN A 356 7.42 20.13 -2.37
C GLN A 356 7.18 20.82 -3.72
N VAL A 357 6.75 20.06 -4.72
CA VAL A 357 6.45 20.55 -6.07
C VAL A 357 4.97 20.91 -6.21
N SER A 358 4.10 20.27 -5.43
CA SER A 358 2.66 20.48 -5.46
C SER A 358 2.14 20.95 -4.11
N ASN A 359 1.78 22.24 -4.03
CA ASN A 359 1.21 22.81 -2.81
C ASN A 359 -0.21 22.31 -2.50
N ASP A 360 -0.92 21.73 -3.46
CA ASP A 360 -2.29 21.28 -3.29
C ASP A 360 -2.41 19.78 -2.97
N LYS A 361 -1.28 19.06 -3.02
CA LYS A 361 -1.17 17.61 -2.72
C LYS A 361 -2.16 16.73 -3.49
N LYS A 362 -2.60 17.20 -4.63
CA LYS A 362 -3.33 16.40 -5.59
C LYS A 362 -2.34 15.58 -6.38
N MET A 363 -2.73 14.35 -6.69
CA MET A 363 -1.91 13.52 -7.54
C MET A 363 -1.78 14.18 -8.92
N ILE A 364 -0.59 14.65 -9.25
CA ILE A 364 -0.34 15.29 -10.53
C ILE A 364 -0.31 14.18 -11.58
N VAL A 365 -1.31 14.20 -12.44
CA VAL A 365 -1.43 13.30 -13.60
C VAL A 365 -0.25 13.48 -14.58
N ALA A 366 0.40 14.62 -14.53
CA ALA A 366 1.50 14.99 -15.40
C ALA A 366 2.87 14.79 -14.78
N TYR A 367 3.07 13.75 -13.97
CA TYR A 367 4.43 13.33 -13.69
C TYR A 367 4.93 12.58 -14.93
N PRO A 368 5.82 13.16 -15.73
CA PRO A 368 6.35 12.43 -16.85
C PRO A 368 7.17 11.29 -16.28
N GLU A 369 6.69 10.06 -16.49
CA GLU A 369 7.47 8.85 -16.37
C GLU A 369 7.80 8.26 -14.97
N PRO A 370 7.03 8.44 -13.88
CA PRO A 370 7.33 7.63 -12.70
C PRO A 370 7.04 6.15 -12.92
N SER A 371 6.08 5.81 -13.78
CA SER A 371 5.68 4.43 -13.99
C SER A 371 6.80 3.60 -14.62
N ASN A 372 7.52 4.13 -15.58
CA ASN A 372 8.63 3.43 -16.22
C ASN A 372 9.87 3.41 -15.32
N PHE A 373 10.19 4.53 -14.68
CA PHE A 373 11.33 4.66 -13.79
C PHE A 373 11.27 3.69 -12.61
N ILE A 374 10.13 3.56 -12.00
CA ILE A 374 9.96 2.77 -10.80
C ILE A 374 9.99 1.26 -11.11
N MET A 375 9.64 0.88 -12.32
CA MET A 375 9.67 -0.51 -12.76
C MET A 375 11.01 -0.94 -13.33
N THR A 376 11.79 0.00 -13.80
CA THR A 376 13.09 -0.21 -14.41
C THR A 376 14.25 0.02 -13.47
N LEU A 377 14.03 0.39 -12.21
CA LEU A 377 15.14 0.29 -11.26
C LEU A 377 15.83 -1.06 -11.47
N PRO A 378 17.16 -1.09 -11.70
CA PRO A 378 17.89 -2.30 -12.02
C PRO A 378 17.89 -3.23 -10.82
N ILE A 379 16.78 -3.83 -10.67
CA ILE A 379 16.60 -4.97 -9.82
C ILE A 379 17.01 -6.08 -10.74
N SER A 380 18.11 -6.69 -10.40
CA SER A 380 18.59 -7.88 -11.08
C SER A 380 17.37 -8.63 -11.65
N VAL A 381 17.24 -8.61 -12.96
CA VAL A 381 16.15 -9.22 -13.74
C VAL A 381 15.97 -10.72 -13.41
N THR A 382 16.93 -11.30 -12.67
CA THR A 382 16.95 -12.66 -12.24
C THR A 382 16.05 -12.96 -11.04
N ASN A 383 15.45 -11.93 -10.40
CA ASN A 383 14.56 -12.19 -9.28
C ASN A 383 13.41 -11.17 -9.17
N PRO A 384 12.28 -11.44 -9.84
CA PRO A 384 11.13 -10.52 -9.91
C PRO A 384 10.33 -10.46 -8.60
N ASN A 385 10.72 -11.20 -7.54
CA ASN A 385 9.95 -11.23 -6.30
C ASN A 385 10.29 -10.01 -5.43
N PRO A 386 9.35 -9.05 -5.21
CA PRO A 386 9.57 -7.90 -4.36
C PRO A 386 9.93 -8.28 -2.92
N VAL A 387 9.56 -9.47 -2.47
CA VAL A 387 9.92 -10.01 -1.16
C VAL A 387 11.43 -10.26 -1.05
N LEU A 388 12.09 -10.65 -2.13
CA LEU A 388 13.53 -10.89 -2.14
C LEU A 388 14.37 -9.59 -2.11
N ARG A 389 13.77 -8.44 -2.32
CA ARG A 389 14.41 -7.14 -2.06
C ARG A 389 14.61 -6.85 -0.57
N PHE A 390 13.96 -7.64 0.29
CA PHE A 390 14.13 -7.56 1.74
C PHE A 390 15.29 -8.40 2.28
N PHE A 391 15.90 -9.24 1.49
CA PHE A 391 16.89 -10.16 1.98
C PHE A 391 17.97 -9.51 2.86
N PRO A 392 18.57 -8.36 2.51
CA PRO A 392 19.52 -7.71 3.39
C PRO A 392 18.90 -7.26 4.72
N VAL A 393 17.63 -6.87 4.67
CA VAL A 393 16.88 -6.41 5.85
C VAL A 393 16.46 -7.60 6.70
N ALA A 394 16.06 -8.72 6.09
CA ALA A 394 15.72 -9.94 6.80
C ALA A 394 16.95 -10.60 7.45
N GLU A 395 18.12 -10.56 6.80
CA GLU A 395 19.39 -11.01 7.39
C GLU A 395 19.78 -10.18 8.62
N TYR A 396 19.61 -8.86 8.53
CA TYR A 396 19.87 -7.97 9.67
C TYR A 396 18.85 -8.20 10.80
N TRP A 397 17.59 -8.46 10.44
CA TRP A 397 16.53 -8.83 11.35
C TRP A 397 16.83 -10.16 12.09
N TYR A 398 17.31 -11.15 11.37
CA TYR A 398 17.69 -12.44 11.95
C TYR A 398 18.87 -12.32 12.91
N THR A 399 19.89 -11.52 12.56
CA THR A 399 21.05 -11.28 13.43
C THR A 399 20.72 -10.47 14.69
N LEU A 400 19.66 -9.66 14.70
CA LEU A 400 19.21 -8.95 15.90
C LEU A 400 18.41 -9.84 16.88
N ASN A 401 17.89 -10.96 16.43
CA ASN A 401 17.04 -11.87 17.22
C ASN A 401 17.77 -13.11 17.70
N ASN A 402 18.96 -13.41 17.21
CA ASN A 402 19.86 -14.45 17.65
C ASN A 402 21.13 -13.85 18.27
#